data_8a001c5355705763d29ccc4e64d70a00
#
_entry.id   8a001c5355705763d29ccc4e64d70a00
#
_cell.length_a   1.000
_cell.length_b   1.000
_cell.length_c   1.000
_cell.angle_alpha   90.00
_cell.angle_beta   90.00
_cell.angle_gamma   90.00
#
_symmetry.space_group_name_H-M   'P 1'
#
loop_
_entity.id
_entity.type
_entity.pdbx_description
1 polymer ?
#
loop_
_entity_poly.entity_id
_entity_poly.type
_entity_poly.pdbx_seq_one_letter_code
_entity_poly.pdbx_strand_id
1 'polypeptide(L)'
;WNISDKKVIRFFFSTYQSIEVISKFQKITGMEFDVTICDEAHRTTGVTLAGDDESNFVKVHDNNIIYSKKRLYMTATPRIYADESKKKAANNSALLCSMDDEKIYGKDFHVLGFAESVSMGLLSDYKVVVLAVDEGYVSRTLQNLLTSVDSELKLDDSVKILGCLNGLSKKTLFEGEENYFENDPAKMKRAVAFCSDIKSSKKFVQLFGEIQDELKLYSTDRDLVSAELKHVDGTQNALLRKESIDWLKEDTSEGVCRILSNARCLSEGIDVPA
;
A
#
# COMPACT_ATOMS: atom_id res chain seq x y z
N TRP A 1 -20.36 30.18 -19.95
CA TRP A 1 -20.76 29.53 -18.70
C TRP A 1 -21.31 30.60 -17.77
N ASN A 2 -22.61 30.55 -17.48
CA ASN A 2 -23.26 31.55 -16.63
C ASN A 2 -22.96 31.20 -15.16
N ILE A 3 -22.00 31.90 -14.56
CA ILE A 3 -21.45 31.64 -13.20
C ILE A 3 -22.42 32.14 -12.11
N SER A 4 -23.49 32.84 -12.48
CA SER A 4 -24.38 33.56 -11.55
C SER A 4 -25.48 32.73 -10.87
N ASP A 5 -25.62 31.44 -11.21
CA ASP A 5 -26.66 30.60 -10.61
C ASP A 5 -26.21 30.02 -9.28
N LYS A 6 -26.48 30.76 -8.20
CA LYS A 6 -26.10 30.42 -6.80
C LYS A 6 -26.72 29.12 -6.27
N LYS A 7 -27.56 28.45 -7.04
CA LYS A 7 -28.19 27.17 -6.66
C LYS A 7 -27.49 25.93 -7.19
N VAL A 8 -26.45 26.09 -8.01
CA VAL A 8 -25.72 24.97 -8.60
C VAL A 8 -24.41 24.72 -7.89
N ILE A 9 -24.27 23.53 -7.31
CA ILE A 9 -22.99 23.06 -6.77
C ILE A 9 -22.17 22.51 -7.94
N ARG A 10 -20.92 22.97 -8.08
CA ARG A 10 -19.99 22.50 -9.12
C ARG A 10 -18.83 21.79 -8.47
N PHE A 11 -18.52 20.59 -8.97
CA PHE A 11 -17.38 19.80 -8.55
C PHE A 11 -16.34 19.77 -9.67
N PHE A 12 -15.08 19.99 -9.31
CA PHE A 12 -13.93 19.87 -10.20
C PHE A 12 -13.01 18.80 -9.62
N PHE A 13 -12.67 17.80 -10.42
CA PHE A 13 -11.77 16.73 -10.02
C PHE A 13 -10.46 16.89 -10.78
N SER A 14 -9.35 16.81 -10.07
CA SER A 14 -8.01 16.91 -10.65
C SER A 14 -7.01 16.07 -9.85
N THR A 15 -5.93 15.66 -10.47
CA THR A 15 -4.78 15.12 -9.76
C THR A 15 -3.82 16.26 -9.38
N TYR A 16 -2.96 16.05 -8.39
CA TYR A 16 -1.93 17.02 -8.04
C TYR A 16 -0.97 17.32 -9.20
N GLN A 17 -0.67 16.32 -10.03
CA GLN A 17 0.15 16.48 -11.23
C GLN A 17 -0.45 17.47 -12.25
N SER A 18 -1.78 17.57 -12.29
CA SER A 18 -2.50 18.43 -13.21
C SER A 18 -2.89 19.79 -12.61
N ILE A 19 -2.33 20.17 -11.48
CA ILE A 19 -2.70 21.38 -10.73
C ILE A 19 -2.57 22.66 -11.55
N GLU A 20 -1.60 22.72 -12.48
CA GLU A 20 -1.41 23.88 -13.36
C GLU A 20 -2.58 24.09 -14.31
N VAL A 21 -3.29 23.03 -14.70
CA VAL A 21 -4.50 23.13 -15.54
C VAL A 21 -5.60 23.84 -14.76
N ILE A 22 -5.77 23.51 -13.49
CA ILE A 22 -6.71 24.17 -12.59
C ILE A 22 -6.33 25.63 -12.38
N SER A 23 -5.06 25.91 -12.13
CA SER A 23 -4.57 27.28 -12.00
C SER A 23 -4.86 28.13 -13.24
N LYS A 24 -4.57 27.61 -14.43
CA LYS A 24 -4.87 28.29 -15.70
C LYS A 24 -6.37 28.52 -15.88
N PHE A 25 -7.19 27.52 -15.58
CA PHE A 25 -8.65 27.64 -15.63
C PHE A 25 -9.14 28.77 -14.72
N GLN A 26 -8.69 28.82 -13.47
CA GLN A 26 -9.08 29.87 -12.51
C GLN A 26 -8.62 31.27 -12.95
N LYS A 27 -7.43 31.39 -13.50
CA LYS A 27 -6.91 32.67 -14.05
C LYS A 27 -7.75 33.19 -15.24
N ILE A 28 -8.19 32.29 -16.11
CA ILE A 28 -9.02 32.64 -17.27
C ILE A 28 -10.45 33.01 -16.87
N THR A 29 -11.02 32.27 -15.91
CA THR A 29 -12.43 32.42 -15.55
C THR A 29 -12.67 33.38 -14.37
N GLY A 30 -11.63 33.76 -13.63
CA GLY A 30 -11.75 34.48 -12.37
C GLY A 30 -12.42 33.68 -11.25
N MET A 31 -12.56 32.35 -11.42
CA MET A 31 -13.27 31.51 -10.46
C MET A 31 -12.41 31.25 -9.23
N GLU A 32 -12.99 31.43 -8.06
CA GLU A 32 -12.43 30.99 -6.78
C GLU A 32 -13.24 29.81 -6.25
N PHE A 33 -12.57 28.79 -5.72
CA PHE A 33 -13.25 27.65 -5.08
C PHE A 33 -13.68 28.02 -3.66
N ASP A 34 -14.88 27.64 -3.26
CA ASP A 34 -15.31 27.81 -1.87
C ASP A 34 -14.55 26.85 -0.95
N VAL A 35 -14.32 25.61 -1.41
CA VAL A 35 -13.56 24.59 -0.68
C VAL A 35 -12.72 23.77 -1.66
N THR A 36 -11.45 23.57 -1.35
CA THR A 36 -10.58 22.60 -2.00
C THR A 36 -10.36 21.43 -1.04
N ILE A 37 -10.71 20.23 -1.46
CA ILE A 37 -10.47 18.99 -0.70
C ILE A 37 -9.21 18.33 -1.27
N CYS A 38 -8.22 18.17 -0.42
CA CYS A 38 -6.92 17.56 -0.74
C CYS A 38 -6.90 16.15 -0.15
N ASP A 39 -7.25 15.16 -0.97
CA ASP A 39 -7.16 13.75 -0.58
C ASP A 39 -5.72 13.26 -0.68
N GLU A 40 -5.35 12.25 0.12
CA GLU A 40 -3.96 11.78 0.28
C GLU A 40 -2.97 12.94 0.53
N ALA A 41 -3.36 13.82 1.45
CA ALA A 41 -2.66 15.09 1.71
C ALA A 41 -1.20 14.91 2.18
N HIS A 42 -0.81 13.73 2.66
CA HIS A 42 0.59 13.41 2.96
C HIS A 42 1.51 13.58 1.73
N ARG A 43 0.95 13.51 0.51
CA ARG A 43 1.68 13.76 -0.75
C ARG A 43 2.00 15.22 -0.97
N THR A 44 1.28 16.13 -0.33
CA THR A 44 1.52 17.58 -0.43
C THR A 44 2.64 18.07 0.51
N THR A 45 3.26 17.16 1.26
CA THR A 45 4.44 17.41 2.07
C THR A 45 5.71 17.32 1.23
N GLY A 46 6.78 17.98 1.66
CA GLY A 46 8.08 17.88 0.99
C GLY A 46 8.97 19.07 1.25
N VAL A 47 10.16 19.01 0.66
CA VAL A 47 11.18 20.06 0.72
C VAL A 47 11.32 20.68 -0.66
N THR A 48 11.24 22.01 -0.75
CA THR A 48 11.55 22.79 -1.96
C THR A 48 12.75 23.68 -1.65
N LEU A 49 13.83 23.54 -2.42
CA LEU A 49 15.01 24.40 -2.29
C LEU A 49 14.73 25.79 -2.87
N ALA A 50 15.35 26.80 -2.30
CA ALA A 50 15.24 28.16 -2.80
C ALA A 50 15.80 28.25 -4.24
N GLY A 51 14.93 28.64 -5.17
CA GLY A 51 15.28 28.75 -6.60
C GLY A 51 14.92 27.53 -7.46
N ASP A 52 14.47 26.43 -6.87
CA ASP A 52 13.91 25.32 -7.62
C ASP A 52 12.41 25.52 -7.88
N ASP A 53 11.91 24.92 -8.96
CA ASP A 53 10.47 24.87 -9.22
C ASP A 53 9.78 24.04 -8.13
N GLU A 54 8.76 24.61 -7.51
CA GLU A 54 7.97 23.91 -6.52
C GLU A 54 7.33 22.64 -7.13
N SER A 55 7.41 21.55 -6.37
CA SER A 55 6.69 20.35 -6.74
C SER A 55 5.19 20.65 -6.94
N ASN A 56 4.59 20.11 -8.00
CA ASN A 56 3.17 20.26 -8.27
C ASN A 56 2.27 19.90 -7.07
N PHE A 57 2.76 19.04 -6.19
CA PHE A 57 2.03 18.65 -4.98
C PHE A 57 1.97 19.74 -3.93
N VAL A 58 3.04 20.54 -3.78
CA VAL A 58 3.12 21.64 -2.80
C VAL A 58 2.36 22.87 -3.27
N LYS A 59 2.24 23.08 -4.58
CA LYS A 59 1.54 24.23 -5.19
C LYS A 59 0.08 24.38 -4.73
N VAL A 60 -0.54 23.31 -4.23
CA VAL A 60 -1.92 23.37 -3.73
C VAL A 60 -2.07 24.27 -2.51
N HIS A 61 -0.98 24.54 -1.76
CA HIS A 61 -1.01 25.39 -0.57
C HIS A 61 -1.06 26.90 -0.90
N ASP A 62 -0.56 27.28 -2.08
CA ASP A 62 -0.44 28.69 -2.46
C ASP A 62 -1.74 29.21 -3.08
N ASN A 63 -2.33 30.23 -2.44
CA ASN A 63 -3.51 30.91 -2.94
C ASN A 63 -3.28 31.70 -4.23
N ASN A 64 -2.03 32.02 -4.61
CA ASN A 64 -1.72 32.64 -5.90
C ASN A 64 -1.73 31.62 -7.05
N ILE A 65 -1.65 30.34 -6.72
CA ILE A 65 -1.68 29.25 -7.70
C ILE A 65 -3.08 28.63 -7.76
N ILE A 66 -3.65 28.28 -6.61
CA ILE A 66 -5.01 27.74 -6.49
C ILE A 66 -5.84 28.64 -5.62
N TYR A 67 -6.74 29.39 -6.23
CA TYR A 67 -7.66 30.30 -5.54
C TYR A 67 -8.73 29.52 -4.80
N SER A 68 -8.64 29.49 -3.47
CA SER A 68 -9.58 28.75 -2.63
C SER A 68 -9.78 29.45 -1.28
N LYS A 69 -11.04 29.63 -0.90
CA LYS A 69 -11.39 30.24 0.40
C LYS A 69 -11.01 29.36 1.57
N LYS A 70 -11.16 28.04 1.41
CA LYS A 70 -10.87 27.04 2.46
C LYS A 70 -10.24 25.81 1.83
N ARG A 71 -9.39 25.14 2.62
CA ARG A 71 -8.80 23.82 2.27
C ARG A 71 -9.12 22.82 3.36
N LEU A 72 -9.46 21.61 2.95
CA LEU A 72 -9.58 20.46 3.80
C LEU A 72 -8.54 19.43 3.36
N TYR A 73 -7.63 19.10 4.25
CA TYR A 73 -6.60 18.10 4.02
C TYR A 73 -7.01 16.78 4.67
N MET A 74 -7.01 15.71 3.90
CA MET A 74 -7.43 14.38 4.34
C MET A 74 -6.32 13.37 4.07
N THR A 75 -6.00 12.55 5.04
CA THR A 75 -5.04 11.44 4.89
C THR A 75 -5.20 10.43 6.03
N ALA A 76 -4.97 9.16 5.74
CA ALA A 76 -4.84 8.12 6.75
C ALA A 76 -3.43 8.08 7.39
N THR A 77 -2.43 8.68 6.74
CA THR A 77 -1.01 8.60 7.12
C THR A 77 -0.38 9.99 7.17
N PRO A 78 -0.61 10.79 8.22
CA PRO A 78 -0.02 12.10 8.36
C PRO A 78 1.52 12.01 8.29
N ARG A 79 2.13 12.86 7.46
CA ARG A 79 3.58 12.90 7.31
C ARG A 79 4.16 14.08 8.07
N ILE A 80 4.86 13.77 9.15
CA ILE A 80 5.51 14.73 10.04
C ILE A 80 7.02 14.52 9.95
N TYR A 81 7.75 15.59 9.71
CA TYR A 81 9.20 15.56 9.64
C TYR A 81 9.82 15.85 11.00
N ALA A 82 10.91 15.17 11.33
CA ALA A 82 11.66 15.40 12.56
C ALA A 82 12.24 16.82 12.63
N ASP A 83 12.39 17.35 13.84
CA ASP A 83 12.89 18.71 14.07
C ASP A 83 14.26 18.98 13.47
N GLU A 84 15.12 17.96 13.41
CA GLU A 84 16.41 18.05 12.75
C GLU A 84 16.30 18.32 11.25
N SER A 85 15.32 17.67 10.59
CA SER A 85 15.04 17.90 9.17
C SER A 85 14.48 19.29 8.93
N LYS A 86 13.61 19.77 9.83
CA LYS A 86 13.07 21.13 9.80
C LYS A 86 14.18 22.19 9.95
N LYS A 87 15.08 21.99 10.90
CA LYS A 87 16.26 22.87 11.11
C LYS A 87 17.20 22.87 9.90
N LYS A 88 17.47 21.70 9.32
CA LYS A 88 18.30 21.60 8.10
C LYS A 88 17.68 22.33 6.92
N ALA A 89 16.38 22.20 6.71
CA ALA A 89 15.65 22.93 5.67
C ALA A 89 15.76 24.44 5.89
N ALA A 90 15.49 24.92 7.09
CA ALA A 90 15.60 26.34 7.43
C ALA A 90 17.02 26.91 7.21
N ASN A 91 18.06 26.17 7.60
CA ASN A 91 19.46 26.59 7.40
C ASN A 91 19.86 26.67 5.91
N ASN A 92 19.21 25.88 5.06
CA ASN A 92 19.46 25.87 3.62
C ASN A 92 18.47 26.76 2.84
N SER A 93 17.71 27.60 3.52
CA SER A 93 16.65 28.45 2.92
C SER A 93 15.64 27.64 2.10
N ALA A 94 15.39 26.41 2.49
CA ALA A 94 14.44 25.51 1.87
C ALA A 94 13.07 25.57 2.57
N LEU A 95 12.00 25.57 1.78
CA LEU A 95 10.64 25.43 2.30
C LEU A 95 10.37 23.94 2.60
N LEU A 96 10.03 23.62 3.84
CA LEU A 96 9.61 22.30 4.25
C LEU A 96 8.14 22.30 4.65
N CYS A 97 7.30 21.63 3.87
CA CYS A 97 5.89 21.41 4.21
C CYS A 97 5.75 20.13 5.04
N SER A 98 5.43 20.27 6.33
CA SER A 98 5.19 19.19 7.28
C SER A 98 3.78 19.29 7.82
N MET A 99 3.05 18.17 7.97
CA MET A 99 1.62 18.20 8.30
C MET A 99 1.32 18.70 9.73
N ASP A 100 2.31 18.82 10.57
CA ASP A 100 2.22 19.48 11.88
C ASP A 100 2.40 21.01 11.84
N ASP A 101 2.60 21.59 10.65
CA ASP A 101 2.62 23.05 10.49
C ASP A 101 1.19 23.59 10.34
N GLU A 102 0.65 24.09 11.46
CA GLU A 102 -0.71 24.67 11.50
C GLU A 102 -0.89 25.87 10.55
N LYS A 103 0.17 26.54 10.12
CA LYS A 103 0.07 27.64 9.18
C LYS A 103 -0.27 27.16 7.76
N ILE A 104 0.17 25.97 7.41
CA ILE A 104 -0.06 25.37 6.10
C ILE A 104 -1.31 24.49 6.12
N TYR A 105 -1.41 23.58 7.10
CA TYR A 105 -2.46 22.56 7.13
C TYR A 105 -3.64 22.90 8.06
N GLY A 106 -3.47 23.92 8.94
CA GLY A 106 -4.46 24.21 9.96
C GLY A 106 -4.38 23.23 11.13
N LYS A 107 -5.34 23.34 12.05
CA LYS A 107 -5.49 22.41 13.18
C LYS A 107 -6.19 21.15 12.74
N ASP A 108 -5.94 20.06 13.45
CA ASP A 108 -6.66 18.82 13.26
C ASP A 108 -8.16 19.06 13.39
N PHE A 109 -8.88 18.76 12.31
CA PHE A 109 -10.33 18.90 12.26
C PHE A 109 -11.02 17.67 12.83
N HIS A 110 -10.50 16.50 12.51
CA HIS A 110 -11.00 15.20 13.00
C HIS A 110 -9.88 14.16 12.89
N VAL A 111 -9.77 13.31 13.91
CA VAL A 111 -8.87 12.17 13.95
C VAL A 111 -9.67 10.94 14.30
N LEU A 112 -9.64 9.92 13.45
CA LEU A 112 -10.24 8.62 13.69
C LEU A 112 -9.14 7.55 13.71
N GLY A 113 -8.83 7.04 14.90
CA GLY A 113 -7.80 6.03 15.08
C GLY A 113 -8.24 4.64 14.63
N PHE A 114 -7.26 3.76 14.33
CA PHE A 114 -7.55 2.39 13.89
C PHE A 114 -8.37 1.62 14.93
N ALA A 115 -7.97 1.62 16.21
CA ALA A 115 -8.66 0.92 17.28
C ALA A 115 -10.11 1.40 17.46
N GLU A 116 -10.34 2.71 17.32
CA GLU A 116 -11.68 3.30 17.37
C GLU A 116 -12.51 2.83 16.16
N SER A 117 -11.94 2.83 14.96
CA SER A 117 -12.59 2.34 13.74
C SER A 117 -13.01 0.86 13.85
N VAL A 118 -12.15 0.02 14.44
CA VAL A 118 -12.47 -1.38 14.73
C VAL A 118 -13.59 -1.49 15.75
N SER A 119 -13.53 -0.72 16.85
CA SER A 119 -14.58 -0.72 17.89
C SER A 119 -15.96 -0.27 17.37
N MET A 120 -15.96 0.62 16.37
CA MET A 120 -17.16 1.07 15.67
C MET A 120 -17.65 0.11 14.59
N GLY A 121 -16.93 -0.97 14.32
CA GLY A 121 -17.24 -1.94 13.24
C GLY A 121 -17.03 -1.39 11.82
N LEU A 122 -16.28 -0.30 11.68
CA LEU A 122 -15.94 0.30 10.38
C LEU A 122 -14.78 -0.42 9.70
N LEU A 123 -13.87 -1.00 10.50
CA LEU A 123 -12.73 -1.81 10.03
C LEU A 123 -12.73 -3.15 10.75
N SER A 124 -12.23 -4.17 10.07
CA SER A 124 -11.91 -5.46 10.69
C SER A 124 -10.66 -5.35 11.54
N ASP A 125 -10.60 -6.11 12.63
CA ASP A 125 -9.37 -6.24 13.41
C ASP A 125 -8.27 -6.94 12.59
N TYR A 126 -7.02 -6.78 13.01
CA TYR A 126 -5.88 -7.37 12.31
C TYR A 126 -4.91 -8.03 13.29
N LYS A 127 -4.16 -8.98 12.78
CA LYS A 127 -3.03 -9.59 13.48
C LYS A 127 -1.75 -9.34 12.69
N VAL A 128 -0.69 -8.95 13.38
CA VAL A 128 0.65 -8.84 12.80
C VAL A 128 1.42 -10.09 13.18
N VAL A 129 1.80 -10.87 12.19
CA VAL A 129 2.65 -12.04 12.36
C VAL A 129 4.03 -11.70 11.81
N VAL A 130 5.04 -11.71 12.68
CA VAL A 130 6.44 -11.50 12.28
C VAL A 130 7.10 -12.87 12.20
N LEU A 131 7.48 -13.26 10.99
CA LEU A 131 8.21 -14.49 10.75
C LEU A 131 9.72 -14.21 10.86
N ALA A 132 10.32 -14.60 11.99
CA ALA A 132 11.77 -14.67 12.11
C ALA A 132 12.22 -16.05 11.64
N VAL A 133 12.96 -16.12 10.55
CA VAL A 133 13.44 -17.39 10.00
C VAL A 133 14.93 -17.51 10.30
N ASP A 134 15.28 -18.50 11.10
CA ASP A 134 16.67 -18.88 11.34
C ASP A 134 17.13 -19.92 10.29
N GLU A 135 18.31 -19.74 9.73
CA GLU A 135 18.92 -20.68 8.76
C GLU A 135 19.01 -22.11 9.33
N GLY A 136 19.12 -22.27 10.65
CA GLY A 136 19.13 -23.57 11.33
C GLY A 136 17.80 -24.32 11.29
N TYR A 137 16.69 -23.60 11.03
CA TYR A 137 15.35 -24.18 10.95
C TYR A 137 15.04 -24.82 9.60
N VAL A 138 15.86 -24.58 8.60
CA VAL A 138 15.71 -25.25 7.30
C VAL A 138 15.81 -26.76 7.50
N SER A 139 14.66 -27.38 7.68
CA SER A 139 14.57 -28.81 7.92
C SER A 139 15.37 -29.58 6.86
N ARG A 140 15.86 -30.79 7.23
CA ARG A 140 16.51 -31.69 6.27
C ARG A 140 15.69 -31.90 4.99
N THR A 141 14.38 -31.81 5.11
CA THR A 141 13.43 -31.88 3.99
C THR A 141 13.63 -30.73 3.01
N LEU A 142 13.78 -29.49 3.51
CA LEU A 142 14.02 -28.33 2.65
C LEU A 142 15.45 -28.33 2.09
N GLN A 143 16.43 -28.83 2.85
CA GLN A 143 17.80 -29.00 2.33
C GLN A 143 17.85 -30.03 1.20
N ASN A 144 17.11 -31.13 1.31
CA ASN A 144 16.99 -32.12 0.23
C ASN A 144 16.27 -31.54 -1.00
N LEU A 145 15.26 -30.70 -0.78
CA LEU A 145 14.54 -29.95 -1.80
C LEU A 145 15.50 -28.99 -2.56
N LEU A 146 16.30 -28.23 -1.83
CA LEU A 146 17.22 -27.24 -2.40
C LEU A 146 18.43 -27.89 -3.13
N THR A 147 18.82 -29.10 -2.73
CA THR A 147 19.89 -29.85 -3.41
C THR A 147 19.41 -30.54 -4.68
N SER A 148 18.13 -30.78 -4.85
CA SER A 148 17.54 -31.39 -6.05
C SER A 148 17.25 -30.38 -7.17
N VAL A 149 17.15 -29.10 -6.82
CA VAL A 149 16.88 -28.01 -7.78
C VAL A 149 18.22 -27.36 -8.16
N ASP A 150 18.66 -27.61 -9.38
CA ASP A 150 19.83 -26.96 -10.01
C ASP A 150 19.49 -25.48 -10.34
N SER A 151 18.99 -24.75 -9.33
CA SER A 151 18.45 -23.41 -9.48
C SER A 151 19.22 -22.40 -8.63
N GLU A 152 19.36 -21.19 -9.13
CA GLU A 152 19.84 -19.99 -8.44
C GLU A 152 18.97 -19.62 -7.20
N LEU A 153 18.17 -20.57 -6.67
CA LEU A 153 17.36 -20.40 -5.48
C LEU A 153 18.27 -20.20 -4.28
N LYS A 154 18.28 -18.96 -3.80
CA LYS A 154 18.92 -18.66 -2.53
C LYS A 154 18.10 -19.30 -1.41
N LEU A 155 18.76 -20.00 -0.52
CA LEU A 155 18.18 -20.61 0.69
C LEU A 155 17.22 -19.62 1.42
N ASP A 156 17.62 -18.37 1.55
CA ASP A 156 16.87 -17.30 2.17
C ASP A 156 15.49 -17.02 1.50
N ASP A 157 15.41 -17.04 0.17
CA ASP A 157 14.15 -16.84 -0.55
C ASP A 157 13.19 -18.02 -0.32
N SER A 158 13.70 -19.25 -0.30
CA SER A 158 12.90 -20.46 -0.09
C SER A 158 12.30 -20.54 1.32
N VAL A 159 13.09 -20.15 2.30
CA VAL A 159 12.67 -20.12 3.70
C VAL A 159 11.58 -19.07 3.91
N LYS A 160 11.70 -17.88 3.31
CA LYS A 160 10.67 -16.85 3.36
C LYS A 160 9.35 -17.32 2.72
N ILE A 161 9.43 -18.02 1.59
CA ILE A 161 8.23 -18.54 0.91
C ILE A 161 7.55 -19.63 1.77
N LEU A 162 8.32 -20.52 2.38
CA LEU A 162 7.78 -21.54 3.29
C LEU A 162 7.08 -20.88 4.50
N GLY A 163 7.71 -19.84 5.06
CA GLY A 163 7.10 -19.03 6.12
C GLY A 163 5.76 -18.42 5.68
N CYS A 164 5.70 -17.87 4.47
CA CYS A 164 4.45 -17.34 3.90
C CYS A 164 3.40 -18.45 3.76
N LEU A 165 3.76 -19.63 3.25
CA LEU A 165 2.83 -20.76 3.12
C LEU A 165 2.26 -21.21 4.46
N ASN A 166 3.10 -21.31 5.50
CA ASN A 166 2.66 -21.64 6.86
C ASN A 166 1.71 -20.57 7.41
N GLY A 167 2.07 -19.29 7.27
CA GLY A 167 1.21 -18.19 7.70
C GLY A 167 -0.15 -18.17 7.01
N LEU A 168 -0.19 -18.39 5.70
CA LEU A 168 -1.42 -18.47 4.91
C LEU A 168 -2.26 -19.73 5.29
N SER A 169 -1.59 -20.80 5.72
CA SER A 169 -2.22 -22.02 6.19
C SER A 169 -2.62 -21.97 7.66
N LYS A 170 -2.37 -20.84 8.36
CA LYS A 170 -2.60 -20.68 9.80
C LYS A 170 -1.86 -21.71 10.65
N LYS A 171 -0.64 -22.06 10.25
CA LYS A 171 0.22 -22.98 10.98
C LYS A 171 1.32 -22.23 11.73
N THR A 172 1.63 -22.72 12.93
CA THR A 172 2.83 -22.31 13.67
C THR A 172 4.08 -22.91 13.03
N LEU A 173 5.20 -22.19 13.10
CA LEU A 173 6.46 -22.67 12.51
C LEU A 173 7.14 -23.73 13.35
N PHE A 174 6.91 -23.77 14.67
CA PHE A 174 7.58 -24.67 15.60
C PHE A 174 6.58 -25.52 16.38
N GLU A 175 6.88 -26.80 16.54
CA GLU A 175 6.13 -27.67 17.46
C GLU A 175 6.32 -27.17 18.91
N GLY A 176 5.22 -26.92 19.61
CA GLY A 176 5.21 -26.46 21.00
C GLY A 176 5.08 -24.94 21.20
N GLU A 177 5.01 -24.15 20.13
CA GLU A 177 4.60 -22.77 20.23
C GLU A 177 3.09 -22.62 20.48
N GLU A 178 2.70 -21.53 21.18
CA GLU A 178 1.30 -21.15 21.30
C GLU A 178 0.68 -21.01 19.90
N ASN A 179 -0.43 -21.67 19.68
CA ASN A 179 -1.15 -21.56 18.41
C ASN A 179 -1.83 -20.17 18.32
N TYR A 180 -1.14 -19.21 17.77
CA TYR A 180 -1.64 -17.84 17.57
C TYR A 180 -2.91 -17.78 16.71
N PHE A 181 -3.26 -18.86 16.02
CA PHE A 181 -4.43 -18.95 15.14
C PHE A 181 -5.58 -19.76 15.74
N GLU A 182 -5.51 -20.17 17.03
CA GLU A 182 -6.51 -21.02 17.68
C GLU A 182 -7.94 -20.45 17.57
N ASN A 183 -8.07 -19.13 17.68
CA ASN A 183 -9.36 -18.45 17.57
C ASN A 183 -9.77 -18.11 16.13
N ASP A 184 -8.92 -18.39 15.15
CA ASP A 184 -9.16 -18.12 13.73
C ASP A 184 -8.39 -19.14 12.87
N PRO A 185 -8.82 -20.43 12.90
CA PRO A 185 -8.09 -21.49 12.22
C PRO A 185 -8.36 -21.57 10.70
N ALA A 186 -9.30 -20.79 10.20
CA ALA A 186 -9.64 -20.80 8.78
C ALA A 186 -8.46 -20.32 7.93
N LYS A 187 -8.05 -21.17 6.96
CA LYS A 187 -6.97 -20.85 6.02
C LYS A 187 -7.29 -19.59 5.23
N MET A 188 -6.25 -18.83 4.90
CA MET A 188 -6.40 -17.61 4.09
C MET A 188 -6.84 -17.95 2.67
N LYS A 189 -7.85 -17.25 2.19
CA LYS A 189 -8.36 -17.40 0.80
C LYS A 189 -7.71 -16.42 -0.16
N ARG A 190 -7.26 -15.27 0.36
CA ARG A 190 -6.70 -14.16 -0.43
C ARG A 190 -5.49 -13.57 0.26
N ALA A 191 -4.51 -13.16 -0.52
CA ALA A 191 -3.34 -12.45 -0.03
C ALA A 191 -2.82 -11.45 -1.07
N VAL A 192 -2.23 -10.37 -0.59
CA VAL A 192 -1.50 -9.41 -1.42
C VAL A 192 -0.05 -9.37 -0.97
N ALA A 193 0.86 -9.61 -1.90
CA ALA A 193 2.30 -9.55 -1.63
C ALA A 193 2.87 -8.22 -2.17
N PHE A 194 3.50 -7.45 -1.28
CA PHE A 194 4.16 -6.19 -1.63
C PHE A 194 5.66 -6.42 -1.79
N CYS A 195 6.18 -6.18 -2.97
CA CYS A 195 7.59 -6.32 -3.30
C CYS A 195 8.25 -4.95 -3.52
N SER A 196 9.56 -4.89 -3.36
CA SER A 196 10.35 -3.65 -3.53
C SER A 196 10.29 -3.10 -4.95
N ASP A 197 10.29 -4.00 -5.94
CA ASP A 197 10.32 -3.68 -7.37
C ASP A 197 9.62 -4.75 -8.22
N ILE A 198 9.43 -4.46 -9.51
CA ILE A 198 8.73 -5.32 -10.47
C ILE A 198 9.47 -6.66 -10.65
N LYS A 199 10.81 -6.64 -10.68
CA LYS A 199 11.62 -7.85 -10.87
C LYS A 199 11.46 -8.78 -9.67
N SER A 200 11.51 -8.25 -8.46
CA SER A 200 11.29 -8.98 -7.22
C SER A 200 9.88 -9.58 -7.14
N SER A 201 8.86 -8.84 -7.59
CA SER A 201 7.49 -9.34 -7.62
C SER A 201 7.28 -10.49 -8.60
N LYS A 202 7.87 -10.41 -9.80
CA LYS A 202 7.84 -11.50 -10.79
C LYS A 202 8.60 -12.71 -10.28
N LYS A 203 9.79 -12.50 -9.71
CA LYS A 203 10.61 -13.55 -9.10
C LYS A 203 9.85 -14.25 -7.97
N PHE A 204 9.17 -13.49 -7.10
CA PHE A 204 8.35 -14.04 -6.02
C PHE A 204 7.30 -15.03 -6.54
N VAL A 205 6.54 -14.65 -7.57
CA VAL A 205 5.50 -15.51 -8.17
C VAL A 205 6.10 -16.79 -8.73
N GLN A 206 7.22 -16.70 -9.45
CA GLN A 206 7.91 -17.86 -10.03
C GLN A 206 8.40 -18.81 -8.91
N LEU A 207 9.20 -18.29 -7.98
CA LEU A 207 9.79 -19.09 -6.90
C LEU A 207 8.73 -19.71 -5.99
N PHE A 208 7.65 -19.00 -5.71
CA PHE A 208 6.56 -19.52 -4.89
C PHE A 208 5.92 -20.72 -5.57
N GLY A 209 5.68 -20.65 -6.89
CA GLY A 209 5.14 -21.76 -7.67
C GLY A 209 6.08 -22.98 -7.64
N GLU A 210 7.37 -22.77 -7.92
CA GLU A 210 8.38 -23.83 -7.92
C GLU A 210 8.46 -24.54 -6.56
N ILE A 211 8.56 -23.79 -5.47
CA ILE A 211 8.62 -24.34 -4.11
C ILE A 211 7.33 -25.07 -3.73
N GLN A 212 6.18 -24.52 -4.09
CA GLN A 212 4.91 -25.19 -3.82
C GLN A 212 4.79 -26.54 -4.55
N ASP A 213 5.21 -26.61 -5.80
CA ASP A 213 5.15 -27.84 -6.58
C ASP A 213 6.12 -28.90 -6.04
N GLU A 214 7.31 -28.51 -5.62
CA GLU A 214 8.27 -29.37 -4.95
C GLU A 214 7.73 -29.87 -3.59
N LEU A 215 7.11 -29.00 -2.80
CA LEU A 215 6.49 -29.40 -1.54
C LEU A 215 5.38 -30.43 -1.74
N LYS A 216 4.57 -30.32 -2.80
CA LYS A 216 3.54 -31.32 -3.15
C LYS A 216 4.13 -32.69 -3.45
N LEU A 217 5.34 -32.75 -4.00
CA LEU A 217 6.01 -34.03 -4.34
C LEU A 217 6.64 -34.70 -3.12
N TYR A 218 7.22 -33.92 -2.22
CA TYR A 218 8.07 -34.47 -1.15
C TYR A 218 7.52 -34.30 0.28
N SER A 219 6.51 -33.43 0.48
CA SER A 219 5.92 -33.24 1.80
C SER A 219 4.76 -34.19 2.05
N THR A 220 4.74 -34.80 3.22
CA THR A 220 3.58 -35.53 3.74
C THR A 220 2.52 -34.60 4.35
N ASP A 221 2.84 -33.37 4.54
CA ASP A 221 1.94 -32.35 5.10
C ASP A 221 0.94 -31.88 4.04
N ARG A 222 -0.24 -32.49 4.04
CA ARG A 222 -1.35 -32.16 3.12
C ARG A 222 -2.20 -30.98 3.59
N ASP A 223 -1.86 -30.38 4.73
CA ASP A 223 -2.67 -29.34 5.33
C ASP A 223 -2.20 -27.91 4.99
N LEU A 224 -1.28 -27.74 4.05
CA LEU A 224 -0.92 -26.44 3.51
C LEU A 224 -1.94 -25.95 2.47
N VAL A 225 -2.11 -24.63 2.37
CA VAL A 225 -2.90 -24.05 1.27
C VAL A 225 -2.24 -24.32 -0.08
N SER A 226 -3.06 -24.48 -1.12
CA SER A 226 -2.59 -24.42 -2.50
C SER A 226 -2.68 -22.99 -2.99
N ALA A 227 -1.54 -22.37 -3.31
CA ALA A 227 -1.52 -21.00 -3.77
C ALA A 227 -1.69 -20.88 -5.28
N GLU A 228 -2.62 -20.02 -5.72
CA GLU A 228 -2.70 -19.51 -7.08
C GLU A 228 -2.07 -18.12 -7.10
N LEU A 229 -1.12 -17.86 -8.01
CA LEU A 229 -0.36 -16.62 -7.98
C LEU A 229 -0.52 -15.84 -9.28
N LYS A 230 -0.68 -14.52 -9.14
CA LYS A 230 -0.56 -13.56 -10.24
C LYS A 230 0.34 -12.39 -9.85
N HIS A 231 0.95 -11.78 -10.87
CA HIS A 231 1.72 -10.55 -10.73
C HIS A 231 0.98 -9.40 -11.40
N VAL A 232 1.02 -8.22 -10.76
CA VAL A 232 0.50 -6.97 -11.32
C VAL A 232 1.51 -5.84 -11.08
N ASP A 233 1.69 -4.98 -12.08
CA ASP A 233 2.57 -3.81 -11.96
C ASP A 233 2.02 -2.57 -12.68
N GLY A 234 2.67 -1.43 -12.45
CA GLY A 234 2.25 -0.14 -13.01
C GLY A 234 2.41 0.00 -14.54
N THR A 235 3.12 -0.93 -15.20
CA THR A 235 3.29 -0.92 -16.67
C THR A 235 2.08 -1.52 -17.39
N GLN A 236 1.26 -2.30 -16.68
CA GLN A 236 0.04 -2.87 -17.20
C GLN A 236 -1.05 -1.78 -17.33
N ASN A 237 -1.89 -1.90 -18.35
CA ASN A 237 -3.02 -1.00 -18.51
C ASN A 237 -4.07 -1.17 -17.39
N ALA A 238 -4.96 -0.18 -17.25
CA ALA A 238 -5.96 -0.17 -16.18
C ALA A 238 -6.93 -1.38 -16.24
N LEU A 239 -7.23 -1.90 -17.44
CA LEU A 239 -8.11 -3.04 -17.62
C LEU A 239 -7.50 -4.32 -17.07
N LEU A 240 -6.24 -4.64 -17.43
CA LEU A 240 -5.52 -5.82 -16.94
C LEU A 240 -5.34 -5.77 -15.42
N ARG A 241 -5.07 -4.58 -14.86
CA ARG A 241 -4.99 -4.42 -13.41
C ARG A 241 -6.33 -4.70 -12.74
N LYS A 242 -7.43 -4.19 -13.31
CA LYS A 242 -8.78 -4.46 -12.82
C LYS A 242 -9.09 -5.96 -12.87
N GLU A 243 -8.84 -6.63 -13.98
CA GLU A 243 -9.04 -8.08 -14.11
C GLU A 243 -8.25 -8.88 -13.06
N SER A 244 -7.02 -8.44 -12.73
CA SER A 244 -6.22 -9.10 -11.69
C SER A 244 -6.80 -8.89 -10.30
N ILE A 245 -7.37 -7.72 -10.02
CA ILE A 245 -8.04 -7.43 -8.75
C ILE A 245 -9.38 -8.19 -8.67
N ASP A 246 -10.16 -8.21 -9.74
CA ASP A 246 -11.43 -8.94 -9.81
C ASP A 246 -11.18 -10.44 -9.60
N TRP A 247 -10.13 -11.01 -10.22
CA TRP A 247 -9.70 -12.39 -9.98
C TRP A 247 -9.35 -12.64 -8.50
N LEU A 248 -8.69 -11.70 -7.82
CA LEU A 248 -8.37 -11.86 -6.40
C LEU A 248 -9.63 -11.87 -5.53
N LYS A 249 -10.68 -11.14 -5.93
CA LYS A 249 -11.96 -11.03 -5.21
C LYS A 249 -12.88 -12.24 -5.39
N GLU A 250 -12.74 -13.00 -6.46
CA GLU A 250 -13.58 -14.19 -6.71
C GLU A 250 -13.40 -15.23 -5.62
N ASP A 251 -14.46 -15.95 -5.32
CA ASP A 251 -14.40 -17.06 -4.36
C ASP A 251 -13.52 -18.21 -4.86
N THR A 252 -12.81 -18.82 -3.91
CA THR A 252 -11.91 -19.94 -4.16
C THR A 252 -12.45 -21.20 -3.48
N SER A 253 -12.02 -22.36 -3.99
CA SER A 253 -12.27 -23.63 -3.32
C SER A 253 -11.60 -23.66 -1.95
N GLU A 254 -12.10 -24.54 -1.08
CA GLU A 254 -11.47 -24.74 0.24
C GLU A 254 -10.00 -25.17 0.09
N GLY A 255 -9.14 -24.58 0.90
CA GLY A 255 -7.70 -24.85 0.86
C GLY A 255 -6.95 -24.16 -0.29
N VAL A 256 -7.60 -23.34 -1.11
CA VAL A 256 -6.95 -22.54 -2.16
C VAL A 256 -6.83 -21.09 -1.70
N CYS A 257 -5.61 -20.53 -1.80
CA CYS A 257 -5.31 -19.13 -1.53
C CYS A 257 -4.85 -18.42 -2.81
N ARG A 258 -5.54 -17.37 -3.21
CA ARG A 258 -5.08 -16.50 -4.31
C ARG A 258 -4.13 -15.44 -3.80
N ILE A 259 -2.98 -15.31 -4.44
CA ILE A 259 -1.94 -14.34 -4.06
C ILE A 259 -1.70 -13.40 -5.24
N LEU A 260 -1.95 -12.10 -5.03
CA LEU A 260 -1.63 -11.07 -6.01
C LEU A 260 -0.35 -10.34 -5.59
N SER A 261 0.74 -10.62 -6.29
CA SER A 261 2.03 -9.96 -6.04
C SER A 261 2.14 -8.66 -6.83
N ASN A 262 2.65 -7.62 -6.20
CA ASN A 262 2.79 -6.32 -6.84
C ASN A 262 4.03 -5.56 -6.37
N ALA A 263 4.38 -4.52 -7.17
CA ALA A 263 5.40 -3.54 -6.83
C ALA A 263 4.77 -2.14 -6.84
N ARG A 264 4.40 -1.65 -5.66
CA ARG A 264 3.87 -0.29 -5.39
C ARG A 264 2.54 0.09 -6.08
N CYS A 265 2.01 -0.71 -7.01
CA CYS A 265 0.80 -0.33 -7.75
C CYS A 265 -0.51 -0.63 -7.01
N LEU A 266 -0.45 -1.39 -5.92
CA LEU A 266 -1.58 -1.74 -5.07
C LEU A 266 -1.46 -1.16 -3.65
N SER A 267 -0.58 -0.20 -3.42
CA SER A 267 -0.36 0.39 -2.09
C SER A 267 -1.49 1.33 -1.64
N GLU A 268 -2.27 1.83 -2.59
CA GLU A 268 -3.35 2.80 -2.32
C GLU A 268 -4.56 2.51 -3.21
N GLY A 269 -5.76 2.77 -2.70
CA GLY A 269 -7.00 2.76 -3.47
C GLY A 269 -7.53 1.39 -3.89
N ILE A 270 -7.14 0.32 -3.21
CA ILE A 270 -7.66 -1.02 -3.47
C ILE A 270 -8.51 -1.49 -2.31
N ASP A 271 -9.75 -1.72 -2.61
CA ASP A 271 -10.70 -2.37 -1.72
C ASP A 271 -10.82 -3.85 -2.10
N VAL A 272 -10.25 -4.73 -1.27
CA VAL A 272 -10.41 -6.19 -1.37
C VAL A 272 -11.10 -6.64 -0.09
N PRO A 273 -12.37 -7.05 -0.15
CA PRO A 273 -13.07 -7.59 1.01
C PRO A 273 -12.33 -8.80 1.58
N ALA A 274 -12.29 -8.87 2.90
CA ALA A 274 -11.67 -9.98 3.63
C ALA A 274 -12.39 -11.33 3.37
#